data_a1f72cf83f735d0b0cedf0abc22e83d8
#
_entry.id   a1f72cf83f735d0b0cedf0abc22e83d8
#
_cell.length_a   1.000
_cell.length_b   1.000
_cell.length_c   1.000
_cell.angle_alpha   90.00
_cell.angle_beta   90.00
_cell.angle_gamma   90.00
#
_symmetry.space_group_name_H-M   'P 1'
#
loop_
_entity.id
_entity.type
_entity.pdbx_description
1 polymer ?
#
loop_
_entity_poly.entity_id
_entity_poly.type
_entity_poly.pdbx_seq_one_letter_code
_entity_poly.pdbx_strand_id
1 'polypeptide(L)'
;MTTDKVAVKATAPVAVAAIQLDTRLGDTLHNLRACQRLAEQAVDQGAQWIALPEFFNTGVCFDPALVAAIEHEDGPSAQFLRDFSRRHGVVIGGSFMCRIPHGGVRNRYLCFNKGELLGKHDKDLPTMWENAFYEGGDTDDSGELGQIGDVRVGTAVCWEFMRSQTSRRLQGKVDVLIGGSHWWSMPDHWPTWLTHKMEAHNSDNLIASVQETAQLIGAPVIHASHCNRIQSRFPGLPWLTYRGTLEGHTAIIDGHGQLLAHRSKDEGEGVITAHITPRYVSTQLPVPQRFWLRQRGLLPTLSWHLDGFFGKRWYRKHVKHQA
;
A
#
# COMPACT_ATOMS: atom_id res chain seq x y z
N MET A 1 -15.23 35.30 -29.30
CA MET A 1 -15.46 34.23 -28.33
C MET A 1 -14.29 34.25 -27.36
N THR A 2 -14.45 34.93 -26.25
CA THR A 2 -13.47 35.02 -25.16
C THR A 2 -13.56 33.73 -24.35
N THR A 3 -12.53 32.90 -24.46
CA THR A 3 -12.37 31.74 -23.57
C THR A 3 -12.05 32.27 -22.18
N ASP A 4 -13.04 32.29 -21.31
CA ASP A 4 -12.83 32.48 -19.88
C ASP A 4 -11.89 31.37 -19.39
N LYS A 5 -10.60 31.71 -19.18
CA LYS A 5 -9.69 30.90 -18.41
C LYS A 5 -10.18 30.92 -16.97
N VAL A 6 -10.91 29.89 -16.56
CA VAL A 6 -11.18 29.64 -15.14
C VAL A 6 -9.85 29.63 -14.43
N ALA A 7 -9.59 30.65 -13.63
CA ALA A 7 -8.39 30.72 -12.81
C ALA A 7 -8.44 29.56 -11.80
N VAL A 8 -7.68 28.52 -12.05
CA VAL A 8 -7.55 27.37 -11.14
C VAL A 8 -6.90 27.88 -9.87
N LYS A 9 -7.67 27.92 -8.79
CA LYS A 9 -7.21 28.33 -7.47
C LYS A 9 -6.00 27.47 -7.08
N ALA A 10 -4.86 28.10 -6.83
CA ALA A 10 -3.66 27.38 -6.46
C ALA A 10 -3.89 26.72 -5.09
N THR A 11 -3.87 25.39 -5.04
CA THR A 11 -3.90 24.65 -3.77
C THR A 11 -2.59 24.90 -3.05
N ALA A 12 -2.65 25.25 -1.75
CA ALA A 12 -1.44 25.46 -0.95
C ALA A 12 -0.64 24.15 -0.81
N PRO A 13 0.70 24.21 -0.73
CA PRO A 13 1.51 23.06 -0.41
C PRO A 13 1.10 22.45 0.93
N VAL A 14 1.07 21.11 1.01
CA VAL A 14 0.74 20.33 2.20
C VAL A 14 1.97 19.55 2.63
N ALA A 15 2.32 19.63 3.91
CA ALA A 15 3.37 18.80 4.48
C ALA A 15 2.85 17.36 4.67
N VAL A 16 3.54 16.39 4.07
CA VAL A 16 3.14 15.00 4.10
C VAL A 16 4.26 14.10 4.60
N ALA A 17 3.92 12.94 5.16
CA ALA A 17 4.86 11.93 5.60
C ALA A 17 4.48 10.56 5.08
N ALA A 18 5.50 9.74 4.82
CA ALA A 18 5.35 8.32 4.59
C ALA A 18 6.24 7.53 5.56
N ILE A 19 5.70 6.43 6.09
CA ILE A 19 6.36 5.63 7.13
C ILE A 19 6.91 4.34 6.54
N GLN A 20 8.19 4.05 6.82
CA GLN A 20 8.80 2.76 6.61
C GLN A 20 8.80 1.98 7.92
N LEU A 21 8.16 0.80 7.94
CA LEU A 21 8.01 -0.02 9.14
C LEU A 21 8.96 -1.24 9.15
N ASP A 22 9.41 -1.58 10.36
CA ASP A 22 9.99 -2.88 10.70
C ASP A 22 8.97 -3.65 11.56
N THR A 23 8.05 -4.38 10.88
CA THR A 23 6.95 -5.07 11.55
C THR A 23 7.34 -6.43 12.10
N ARG A 24 6.73 -6.81 13.23
CA ARG A 24 6.72 -8.18 13.73
C ARG A 24 5.48 -8.91 13.25
N LEU A 25 5.69 -10.03 12.59
CA LEU A 25 4.60 -10.81 12.00
C LEU A 25 3.56 -11.20 13.04
N GLY A 26 2.30 -10.79 12.83
CA GLY A 26 1.16 -11.10 13.70
C GLY A 26 1.13 -10.41 15.06
N ASP A 27 2.16 -9.64 15.43
CA ASP A 27 2.20 -8.89 16.70
C ASP A 27 1.55 -7.51 16.57
N THR A 28 0.23 -7.49 16.49
CA THR A 28 -0.56 -6.27 16.29
C THR A 28 -0.23 -5.19 17.34
N LEU A 29 -0.09 -5.57 18.60
CA LEU A 29 0.15 -4.58 19.66
C LEU A 29 1.52 -3.90 19.50
N HIS A 30 2.57 -4.67 19.20
CA HIS A 30 3.90 -4.14 18.94
C HIS A 30 3.88 -3.21 17.72
N ASN A 31 3.28 -3.66 16.63
CA ASN A 31 3.25 -2.92 15.38
C ASN A 31 2.45 -1.61 15.49
N LEU A 32 1.31 -1.61 16.18
CA LEU A 32 0.55 -0.38 16.43
C LEU A 32 1.33 0.63 17.29
N ARG A 33 2.10 0.16 18.28
CA ARG A 33 3.00 1.05 19.05
C ARG A 33 4.11 1.65 18.18
N ALA A 34 4.68 0.87 17.26
CA ALA A 34 5.66 1.38 16.30
C ALA A 34 5.02 2.42 15.37
N CYS A 35 3.83 2.14 14.83
CA CYS A 35 3.07 3.08 14.02
C CYS A 35 2.78 4.38 14.78
N GLN A 36 2.34 4.29 16.04
CA GLN A 36 2.08 5.47 16.87
C GLN A 36 3.34 6.33 17.03
N ARG A 37 4.45 5.74 17.45
CA ARG A 37 5.72 6.43 17.64
C ARG A 37 6.21 7.14 16.37
N LEU A 38 6.15 6.46 15.21
CA LEU A 38 6.59 7.04 13.94
C LEU A 38 5.60 8.10 13.41
N ALA A 39 4.31 7.90 13.61
CA ALA A 39 3.31 8.89 13.22
C ALA A 39 3.39 10.15 14.11
N GLU A 40 3.70 10.02 15.42
CA GLU A 40 4.01 11.15 16.30
C GLU A 40 5.25 11.90 15.82
N GLN A 41 6.32 11.18 15.45
CA GLN A 41 7.51 11.78 14.84
C GLN A 41 7.17 12.55 13.55
N ALA A 42 6.28 12.02 12.71
CA ALA A 42 5.81 12.71 11.51
C ALA A 42 5.08 14.02 11.84
N VAL A 43 4.21 13.98 12.86
CA VAL A 43 3.49 15.18 13.35
C VAL A 43 4.47 16.23 13.90
N ASP A 44 5.48 15.80 14.68
CA ASP A 44 6.53 16.69 15.22
C ASP A 44 7.34 17.36 14.10
N GLN A 45 7.47 16.71 12.94
CA GLN A 45 8.07 17.26 11.72
C GLN A 45 7.10 18.13 10.89
N GLY A 46 5.87 18.35 11.37
CA GLY A 46 4.88 19.19 10.76
C GLY A 46 4.00 18.50 9.70
N ALA A 47 4.02 17.17 9.60
CA ALA A 47 3.21 16.46 8.64
C ALA A 47 1.71 16.59 8.95
N GLN A 48 0.94 16.93 7.94
CA GLN A 48 -0.53 17.03 7.99
C GLN A 48 -1.20 15.76 7.42
N TRP A 49 -0.50 15.04 6.54
CA TRP A 49 -0.97 13.77 5.97
C TRP A 49 0.11 12.70 6.15
N ILE A 50 -0.31 11.53 6.61
CA ILE A 50 0.58 10.44 7.00
C ILE A 50 0.13 9.14 6.33
N ALA A 51 1.00 8.50 5.56
CA ALA A 51 0.77 7.17 5.02
C ALA A 51 1.43 6.10 5.90
N LEU A 52 0.65 5.07 6.26
CA LEU A 52 1.13 3.80 6.78
C LEU A 52 1.12 2.74 5.66
N PRO A 53 2.01 1.74 5.71
CA PRO A 53 2.09 0.74 4.66
C PRO A 53 0.92 -0.27 4.69
N GLU A 54 0.87 -1.12 3.69
CA GLU A 54 0.00 -2.28 3.62
C GLU A 54 0.28 -3.23 4.79
N PHE A 55 -0.75 -3.80 5.44
CA PHE A 55 -0.63 -4.68 6.61
C PHE A 55 0.20 -4.07 7.76
N PHE A 56 0.04 -2.77 8.00
CA PHE A 56 0.83 -2.04 9.01
C PHE A 56 0.72 -2.65 10.41
N ASN A 57 -0.37 -3.36 10.71
CA ASN A 57 -0.64 -3.94 12.02
C ASN A 57 -0.07 -5.35 12.21
N THR A 58 0.14 -6.12 11.13
CA THR A 58 0.53 -7.54 11.23
C THR A 58 1.72 -7.94 10.37
N GLY A 59 2.04 -7.17 9.30
CA GLY A 59 2.77 -7.73 8.18
C GLY A 59 2.02 -8.91 7.55
N VAL A 60 2.56 -9.53 6.51
CA VAL A 60 2.00 -10.74 5.91
C VAL A 60 3.06 -11.69 5.37
N CYS A 61 2.93 -12.98 5.72
CA CYS A 61 3.57 -14.11 5.05
C CYS A 61 2.65 -15.33 5.20
N PHE A 62 2.96 -16.45 4.56
CA PHE A 62 2.16 -17.64 4.78
C PHE A 62 2.53 -18.30 6.13
N ASP A 63 1.84 -17.87 7.16
CA ASP A 63 1.83 -18.47 8.49
C ASP A 63 0.38 -18.64 8.96
N PRO A 64 -0.09 -19.88 9.24
CA PRO A 64 -1.45 -20.11 9.75
C PRO A 64 -1.79 -19.31 11.01
N ALA A 65 -0.80 -18.95 11.84
CA ALA A 65 -1.03 -18.16 13.04
C ALA A 65 -1.58 -16.75 12.75
N LEU A 66 -1.35 -16.19 11.56
CA LEU A 66 -1.89 -14.90 11.16
C LEU A 66 -3.43 -14.84 11.12
N VAL A 67 -4.11 -15.98 11.03
CA VAL A 67 -5.59 -16.02 11.05
C VAL A 67 -6.14 -15.45 12.33
N ALA A 68 -5.44 -15.66 13.46
CA ALA A 68 -5.81 -15.11 14.77
C ALA A 68 -5.63 -13.59 14.88
N ALA A 69 -4.79 -13.00 14.01
CA ALA A 69 -4.54 -11.56 13.97
C ALA A 69 -5.45 -10.81 12.98
N ILE A 70 -6.38 -11.51 12.30
CA ILE A 70 -7.38 -10.86 11.44
C ILE A 70 -8.42 -10.18 12.32
N GLU A 71 -8.50 -8.86 12.22
CA GLU A 71 -9.40 -8.02 13.02
C GLU A 71 -10.82 -7.93 12.43
N HIS A 72 -11.76 -7.34 13.17
CA HIS A 72 -12.99 -6.78 12.62
C HIS A 72 -12.70 -5.42 11.97
N GLU A 73 -13.61 -4.94 11.11
CA GLU A 73 -13.40 -3.68 10.37
C GLU A 73 -13.33 -2.44 11.28
N ASP A 74 -13.87 -2.51 12.50
CA ASP A 74 -13.82 -1.50 13.57
C ASP A 74 -12.83 -1.86 14.70
N GLY A 75 -11.96 -2.84 14.45
CA GLY A 75 -11.00 -3.36 15.41
C GLY A 75 -9.89 -2.37 15.80
N PRO A 76 -8.90 -2.83 16.58
CA PRO A 76 -7.82 -2.01 17.11
C PRO A 76 -7.11 -1.14 16.07
N SER A 77 -6.89 -1.66 14.85
CA SER A 77 -6.23 -0.92 13.77
C SER A 77 -7.07 0.26 13.27
N ALA A 78 -8.38 0.05 13.06
CA ALA A 78 -9.29 1.14 12.66
C ALA A 78 -9.43 2.18 13.77
N GLN A 79 -9.53 1.74 15.04
CA GLN A 79 -9.57 2.61 16.20
C GLN A 79 -8.31 3.45 16.32
N PHE A 80 -7.13 2.84 16.15
CA PHE A 80 -5.86 3.54 16.15
C PHE A 80 -5.83 4.66 15.09
N LEU A 81 -6.19 4.37 13.83
CA LEU A 81 -6.19 5.36 12.75
C LEU A 81 -7.15 6.52 13.07
N ARG A 82 -8.37 6.22 13.53
CA ARG A 82 -9.39 7.21 13.89
C ARG A 82 -8.94 8.11 15.04
N ASP A 83 -8.48 7.50 16.13
CA ASP A 83 -8.14 8.22 17.35
C ASP A 83 -6.86 9.05 17.18
N PHE A 84 -5.88 8.52 16.45
CA PHE A 84 -4.67 9.26 16.07
C PHE A 84 -5.03 10.48 15.21
N SER A 85 -5.81 10.27 14.16
CA SER A 85 -6.28 11.34 13.27
C SER A 85 -7.01 12.44 14.01
N ARG A 86 -7.91 12.05 14.95
CA ARG A 86 -8.66 13.00 15.79
C ARG A 86 -7.76 13.77 16.73
N ARG A 87 -6.87 13.07 17.45
CA ARG A 87 -5.98 13.67 18.47
C ARG A 87 -5.06 14.70 17.88
N HIS A 88 -4.48 14.42 16.71
CA HIS A 88 -3.47 15.27 16.08
C HIS A 88 -4.04 16.19 14.99
N GLY A 89 -5.30 16.04 14.62
CA GLY A 89 -5.95 16.84 13.57
C GLY A 89 -5.41 16.58 12.15
N VAL A 90 -4.86 15.38 11.91
CA VAL A 90 -4.18 15.01 10.66
C VAL A 90 -4.99 14.03 9.82
N VAL A 91 -4.60 13.89 8.55
CA VAL A 91 -5.01 12.78 7.68
C VAL A 91 -4.06 11.61 7.92
N ILE A 92 -4.59 10.41 8.15
CA ILE A 92 -3.78 9.19 8.25
C ILE A 92 -4.51 8.02 7.58
N GLY A 93 -3.77 7.18 6.86
CA GLY A 93 -4.33 5.98 6.23
C GLY A 93 -3.32 4.83 6.18
N GLY A 94 -3.86 3.61 6.13
CA GLY A 94 -3.11 2.37 6.02
C GLY A 94 -4.06 1.19 5.81
N SER A 95 -3.53 0.02 5.38
CA SER A 95 -4.38 -1.15 5.16
C SER A 95 -4.04 -2.30 6.10
N PHE A 96 -5.03 -3.12 6.37
CA PHE A 96 -4.94 -4.29 7.23
C PHE A 96 -5.98 -5.35 6.84
N MET A 97 -5.76 -6.59 7.28
CA MET A 97 -6.73 -7.67 7.07
C MET A 97 -7.88 -7.54 8.05
N CYS A 98 -9.11 -7.43 7.55
CA CYS A 98 -10.29 -7.37 8.39
C CYS A 98 -11.43 -8.27 7.89
N ARG A 99 -12.22 -8.77 8.83
CA ARG A 99 -13.48 -9.46 8.58
C ARG A 99 -14.56 -8.45 8.25
N ILE A 100 -15.35 -8.74 7.22
CA ILE A 100 -16.48 -7.90 6.82
C ILE A 100 -17.81 -8.52 7.30
N PRO A 101 -18.87 -7.70 7.50
CA PRO A 101 -20.14 -8.13 8.13
C PRO A 101 -20.83 -9.31 7.45
N HIS A 102 -20.67 -9.48 6.14
CA HIS A 102 -21.31 -10.57 5.38
C HIS A 102 -20.41 -11.78 5.18
N GLY A 103 -19.35 -11.89 5.97
CA GLY A 103 -18.38 -12.97 5.92
C GLY A 103 -17.24 -12.72 4.93
N GLY A 104 -16.15 -13.45 5.16
CA GLY A 104 -14.90 -13.28 4.42
C GLY A 104 -13.99 -12.21 5.01
N VAL A 105 -12.82 -12.10 4.42
CA VAL A 105 -11.76 -11.19 4.84
C VAL A 105 -11.35 -10.31 3.66
N ARG A 106 -11.00 -9.06 3.93
CA ARG A 106 -10.45 -8.10 2.96
C ARG A 106 -9.13 -7.54 3.46
N ASN A 107 -8.27 -7.16 2.54
CA ASN A 107 -7.17 -6.23 2.81
C ASN A 107 -7.73 -4.82 2.57
N ARG A 108 -8.14 -4.17 3.66
CA ARG A 108 -8.90 -2.91 3.63
C ARG A 108 -8.00 -1.74 3.98
N TYR A 109 -7.89 -0.80 3.07
CA TYR A 109 -7.33 0.51 3.33
C TYR A 109 -8.39 1.42 3.95
N LEU A 110 -8.05 2.02 5.09
CA LEU A 110 -8.87 3.06 5.72
C LEU A 110 -8.09 4.37 5.74
N CYS A 111 -8.76 5.47 5.45
CA CYS A 111 -8.21 6.81 5.58
C CYS A 111 -9.12 7.65 6.47
N PHE A 112 -8.55 8.28 7.48
CA PHE A 112 -9.25 9.19 8.38
C PHE A 112 -8.71 10.61 8.26
N ASN A 113 -9.61 11.59 8.35
CA ASN A 113 -9.32 13.01 8.43
C ASN A 113 -9.91 13.59 9.71
N LYS A 114 -9.09 14.04 10.64
CA LYS A 114 -9.53 14.64 11.93
C LYS A 114 -10.51 13.76 12.70
N GLY A 115 -10.33 12.43 12.60
CA GLY A 115 -11.17 11.44 13.28
C GLY A 115 -12.40 10.97 12.50
N GLU A 116 -12.72 11.59 11.38
CA GLU A 116 -13.82 11.17 10.50
C GLU A 116 -13.27 10.26 9.39
N LEU A 117 -14.01 9.21 9.05
CA LEU A 117 -13.66 8.32 7.95
C LEU A 117 -13.80 9.09 6.63
N LEU A 118 -12.67 9.32 5.96
CA LEU A 118 -12.65 9.92 4.63
C LEU A 118 -13.12 8.92 3.57
N GLY A 119 -12.66 7.68 3.67
CA GLY A 119 -13.04 6.61 2.76
C GLY A 119 -12.34 5.30 3.07
N LYS A 120 -12.76 4.26 2.34
CA LYS A 120 -12.20 2.91 2.41
C LYS A 120 -12.03 2.33 1.01
N HIS A 121 -11.05 1.42 0.87
CA HIS A 121 -10.81 0.67 -0.35
C HIS A 121 -10.36 -0.75 0.01
N ASP A 122 -10.96 -1.74 -0.62
CA ASP A 122 -10.54 -3.13 -0.50
C ASP A 122 -9.63 -3.50 -1.68
N LYS A 123 -8.38 -3.87 -1.41
CA LYS A 123 -7.41 -4.25 -2.45
C LYS A 123 -8.03 -5.22 -3.46
N ASP A 124 -7.93 -4.91 -4.74
CA ASP A 124 -8.59 -5.63 -5.84
C ASP A 124 -8.27 -7.13 -5.88
N LEU A 125 -6.99 -7.47 -5.77
CA LEU A 125 -6.51 -8.86 -5.90
C LEU A 125 -5.43 -9.16 -4.86
N PRO A 126 -5.58 -10.26 -4.11
CA PRO A 126 -4.49 -10.77 -3.28
C PRO A 126 -3.25 -11.13 -4.12
N THR A 127 -2.07 -10.90 -3.57
CA THR A 127 -0.79 -11.19 -4.24
C THR A 127 -0.20 -12.49 -3.68
N MET A 128 0.10 -13.47 -4.54
CA MET A 128 0.76 -14.74 -4.17
C MET A 128 0.07 -15.40 -2.95
N TRP A 129 0.82 -15.67 -1.85
CA TRP A 129 0.30 -16.30 -0.63
C TRP A 129 -0.75 -15.49 0.14
N GLU A 130 -0.92 -14.20 -0.14
CA GLU A 130 -2.02 -13.41 0.44
C GLU A 130 -3.39 -14.04 0.15
N ASN A 131 -3.53 -14.75 -0.99
CA ASN A 131 -4.74 -15.52 -1.33
C ASN A 131 -5.16 -16.54 -0.25
N ALA A 132 -4.27 -16.86 0.72
CA ALA A 132 -4.59 -17.71 1.84
C ALA A 132 -5.38 -17.00 2.95
N PHE A 133 -5.38 -15.67 2.98
CA PHE A 133 -5.92 -14.91 4.10
C PHE A 133 -7.13 -14.06 3.76
N TYR A 134 -7.29 -13.61 2.52
CA TYR A 134 -8.39 -12.75 2.13
C TYR A 134 -8.80 -12.92 0.66
N GLU A 135 -9.97 -12.41 0.33
CA GLU A 135 -10.52 -12.32 -1.03
C GLU A 135 -10.33 -10.88 -1.55
N GLY A 136 -10.20 -10.73 -2.86
CA GLY A 136 -10.14 -9.43 -3.50
C GLY A 136 -11.37 -8.58 -3.25
N GLY A 137 -11.20 -7.27 -3.33
CA GLY A 137 -12.27 -6.29 -3.23
C GLY A 137 -13.24 -6.31 -4.39
N ASP A 138 -14.21 -5.43 -4.35
CA ASP A 138 -15.19 -5.28 -5.43
C ASP A 138 -14.51 -4.66 -6.67
N THR A 139 -14.84 -5.19 -7.84
CA THR A 139 -14.30 -4.70 -9.12
C THR A 139 -14.77 -3.29 -9.46
N ASP A 140 -15.87 -2.82 -8.86
CA ASP A 140 -16.43 -1.50 -9.07
C ASP A 140 -15.82 -0.44 -8.15
N ASP A 141 -15.05 -0.84 -7.15
CA ASP A 141 -14.28 0.08 -6.32
C ASP A 141 -13.14 0.71 -7.13
N SER A 142 -13.19 2.03 -7.27
CA SER A 142 -12.22 2.80 -8.06
C SER A 142 -10.93 3.11 -7.31
N GLY A 143 -10.92 3.02 -5.98
CA GLY A 143 -9.86 3.53 -5.09
C GLY A 143 -10.01 5.03 -4.78
N GLU A 144 -11.13 5.67 -5.13
CA GLU A 144 -11.45 7.03 -4.70
C GLU A 144 -11.89 7.00 -3.23
N LEU A 145 -11.23 7.78 -2.35
CA LEU A 145 -11.54 7.80 -0.92
C LEU A 145 -12.49 8.92 -0.51
N GLY A 146 -12.54 10.01 -1.28
CA GLY A 146 -13.35 11.18 -0.96
C GLY A 146 -12.61 12.49 -1.17
N GLN A 147 -13.05 13.55 -0.47
CA GLN A 147 -12.53 14.91 -0.65
C GLN A 147 -12.20 15.58 0.68
N ILE A 148 -11.14 16.38 0.70
CA ILE A 148 -10.77 17.26 1.80
C ILE A 148 -10.72 18.69 1.25
N GLY A 149 -11.77 19.46 1.52
CA GLY A 149 -12.01 20.73 0.80
C GLY A 149 -12.19 20.47 -0.70
N ASP A 150 -11.35 21.10 -1.53
CA ASP A 150 -11.36 20.92 -2.98
C ASP A 150 -10.43 19.79 -3.47
N VAL A 151 -9.73 19.09 -2.56
CA VAL A 151 -8.74 18.05 -2.89
C VAL A 151 -9.38 16.67 -2.91
N ARG A 152 -9.38 16.01 -4.06
CA ARG A 152 -9.87 14.63 -4.24
C ARG A 152 -8.74 13.64 -3.88
N VAL A 153 -9.03 12.74 -2.98
CA VAL A 153 -8.06 11.77 -2.43
C VAL A 153 -8.35 10.39 -2.96
N GLY A 154 -7.33 9.70 -3.43
CA GLY A 154 -7.40 8.29 -3.82
C GLY A 154 -6.37 7.44 -3.10
N THR A 155 -6.47 6.13 -3.30
CA THR A 155 -5.53 5.14 -2.77
C THR A 155 -5.20 4.05 -3.79
N ALA A 156 -4.05 3.43 -3.58
CA ALA A 156 -3.65 2.17 -4.20
C ALA A 156 -2.82 1.36 -3.20
N VAL A 157 -2.96 0.03 -3.24
CA VAL A 157 -2.33 -0.88 -2.29
C VAL A 157 -1.42 -1.86 -3.02
N CYS A 158 -0.12 -1.80 -2.77
CA CYS A 158 0.90 -2.75 -3.23
C CYS A 158 0.92 -2.92 -4.76
N TRP A 159 0.66 -4.12 -5.27
CA TRP A 159 0.67 -4.39 -6.71
C TRP A 159 -0.41 -3.66 -7.51
N GLU A 160 -1.35 -2.95 -6.87
CA GLU A 160 -2.24 -2.04 -7.58
C GLU A 160 -1.46 -0.90 -8.24
N PHE A 161 -0.32 -0.46 -7.69
CA PHE A 161 0.60 0.47 -8.34
C PHE A 161 1.18 -0.07 -9.65
N MET A 162 1.21 -1.39 -9.85
CA MET A 162 1.65 -2.01 -11.11
C MET A 162 0.52 -2.28 -12.10
N ARG A 163 -0.73 -1.98 -11.78
CA ARG A 163 -1.87 -2.32 -12.65
C ARG A 163 -2.34 -1.14 -13.48
N SER A 164 -2.44 -1.35 -14.77
CA SER A 164 -3.03 -0.35 -15.68
C SER A 164 -4.47 0.00 -15.33
N GLN A 165 -5.22 -0.94 -14.74
CA GLN A 165 -6.59 -0.73 -14.32
C GLN A 165 -6.68 0.35 -13.22
N THR A 166 -5.81 0.30 -12.20
CA THR A 166 -5.74 1.31 -11.14
C THR A 166 -5.51 2.69 -11.73
N SER A 167 -4.48 2.82 -12.61
CA SER A 167 -4.21 4.10 -13.28
C SER A 167 -5.39 4.59 -14.11
N ARG A 168 -6.10 3.71 -14.85
CA ARG A 168 -7.30 4.10 -15.62
C ARG A 168 -8.46 4.57 -14.76
N ARG A 169 -8.67 3.94 -13.61
CA ARG A 169 -9.76 4.31 -12.68
C ARG A 169 -9.53 5.67 -12.05
N LEU A 170 -8.27 6.01 -11.74
CA LEU A 170 -7.91 7.18 -10.97
C LEU A 170 -7.44 8.37 -11.80
N GLN A 171 -7.05 8.16 -13.08
CA GLN A 171 -6.57 9.24 -13.96
C GLN A 171 -7.60 10.37 -14.09
N GLY A 172 -7.20 11.58 -13.71
CA GLY A 172 -8.03 12.77 -13.76
C GLY A 172 -9.14 12.85 -12.69
N LYS A 173 -9.25 11.83 -11.82
CA LYS A 173 -10.28 11.80 -10.78
C LYS A 173 -9.76 12.14 -9.39
N VAL A 174 -8.46 12.08 -9.18
CA VAL A 174 -7.82 12.38 -7.89
C VAL A 174 -6.76 13.46 -8.04
N ASP A 175 -6.50 14.18 -6.95
CA ASP A 175 -5.51 15.24 -6.84
C ASP A 175 -4.31 14.81 -5.99
N VAL A 176 -4.43 13.67 -5.30
CA VAL A 176 -3.37 13.03 -4.53
C VAL A 176 -3.70 11.56 -4.31
N LEU A 177 -2.67 10.71 -4.30
CA LEU A 177 -2.75 9.30 -3.94
C LEU A 177 -2.03 9.07 -2.61
N ILE A 178 -2.68 8.36 -1.69
CA ILE A 178 -2.09 7.92 -0.42
C ILE A 178 -2.21 6.41 -0.31
N GLY A 179 -1.09 5.70 -0.09
CA GLY A 179 -1.12 4.25 -0.05
C GLY A 179 0.20 3.64 0.41
N GLY A 180 0.37 2.35 0.20
CA GLY A 180 1.60 1.67 0.59
C GLY A 180 1.66 0.23 0.16
N SER A 181 2.81 -0.40 0.42
CA SER A 181 3.12 -1.74 -0.04
C SER A 181 3.75 -2.60 1.04
N HIS A 182 3.54 -3.92 0.89
CA HIS A 182 4.28 -4.97 1.58
C HIS A 182 4.96 -5.83 0.51
N TRP A 183 6.07 -5.32 -0.06
CA TRP A 183 6.70 -5.86 -1.25
C TRP A 183 7.90 -6.73 -0.91
N TRP A 184 7.87 -8.00 -1.36
CA TRP A 184 8.90 -9.00 -1.02
C TRP A 184 10.10 -8.94 -1.96
N SER A 185 11.30 -9.17 -1.40
CA SER A 185 12.54 -9.36 -2.17
C SER A 185 12.60 -10.72 -2.85
N MET A 186 13.64 -10.97 -3.61
CA MET A 186 14.02 -12.34 -3.96
C MET A 186 14.52 -13.10 -2.71
N PRO A 187 14.44 -14.45 -2.69
CA PRO A 187 14.92 -15.23 -1.55
C PRO A 187 16.39 -14.98 -1.25
N ASP A 188 16.72 -14.58 -0.01
CA ASP A 188 18.09 -14.23 0.43
C ASP A 188 19.02 -15.44 0.68
N HIS A 189 18.45 -16.64 0.75
CA HIS A 189 19.17 -17.90 0.93
C HIS A 189 19.52 -18.61 -0.37
N TRP A 190 19.13 -18.06 -1.51
CA TRP A 190 19.50 -18.56 -2.83
C TRP A 190 20.87 -18.00 -3.26
N PRO A 191 21.62 -18.70 -4.14
CA PRO A 191 22.90 -18.20 -4.61
C PRO A 191 22.78 -16.80 -5.23
N THR A 192 23.60 -15.85 -4.79
CA THR A 192 23.56 -14.45 -5.22
C THR A 192 23.75 -14.30 -6.73
N TRP A 193 24.58 -15.17 -7.36
CA TRP A 193 24.75 -15.14 -8.82
C TRP A 193 23.44 -15.43 -9.59
N LEU A 194 22.49 -16.15 -8.97
CA LEU A 194 21.17 -16.43 -9.55
C LEU A 194 20.17 -15.29 -9.27
N THR A 195 20.19 -14.74 -8.05
CA THR A 195 19.15 -13.82 -7.59
C THR A 195 19.46 -12.34 -7.82
N HIS A 196 20.74 -11.96 -7.93
CA HIS A 196 21.15 -10.55 -7.99
C HIS A 196 20.42 -9.72 -9.08
N LYS A 197 20.36 -10.23 -10.33
CA LYS A 197 19.65 -9.50 -11.40
C LYS A 197 18.15 -9.49 -11.22
N MET A 198 17.59 -10.55 -10.65
CA MET A 198 16.14 -10.62 -10.37
C MET A 198 15.76 -9.71 -9.21
N GLU A 199 16.61 -9.62 -8.20
CA GLU A 199 16.44 -8.72 -7.07
C GLU A 199 16.49 -7.25 -7.52
N ALA A 200 17.53 -6.88 -8.27
CA ALA A 200 17.64 -5.53 -8.83
C ALA A 200 16.40 -5.16 -9.65
N HIS A 201 15.95 -6.05 -10.55
CA HIS A 201 14.75 -5.83 -11.33
C HIS A 201 13.48 -5.74 -10.48
N ASN A 202 13.35 -6.52 -9.40
CA ASN A 202 12.20 -6.50 -8.50
C ASN A 202 12.15 -5.19 -7.69
N SER A 203 13.28 -4.78 -7.16
CA SER A 203 13.46 -3.53 -6.41
C SER A 203 13.16 -2.31 -7.30
N ASP A 204 13.75 -2.26 -8.51
CA ASP A 204 13.47 -1.21 -9.50
C ASP A 204 11.98 -1.19 -9.91
N ASN A 205 11.35 -2.35 -10.02
CA ASN A 205 9.93 -2.42 -10.37
C ASN A 205 9.03 -1.76 -9.33
N LEU A 206 9.32 -1.89 -8.04
CA LEU A 206 8.54 -1.24 -7.01
C LEU A 206 8.55 0.28 -7.20
N ILE A 207 9.72 0.89 -7.10
CA ILE A 207 9.82 2.36 -7.12
C ILE A 207 9.36 2.94 -8.47
N ALA A 208 9.77 2.30 -9.59
CA ALA A 208 9.37 2.76 -10.91
C ALA A 208 7.86 2.59 -11.17
N SER A 209 7.19 1.61 -10.56
CA SER A 209 5.74 1.46 -10.67
C SER A 209 4.99 2.58 -9.95
N VAL A 210 5.46 2.99 -8.77
CA VAL A 210 4.87 4.11 -8.04
C VAL A 210 5.07 5.43 -8.80
N GLN A 211 6.28 5.65 -9.38
CA GLN A 211 6.56 6.82 -10.20
C GLN A 211 5.72 6.85 -11.49
N GLU A 212 5.63 5.71 -12.20
CA GLU A 212 4.82 5.60 -13.42
C GLU A 212 3.34 5.81 -13.14
N THR A 213 2.85 5.30 -12.00
CA THR A 213 1.48 5.53 -11.54
C THR A 213 1.21 7.01 -11.28
N ALA A 214 2.11 7.72 -10.60
CA ALA A 214 2.00 9.16 -10.37
C ALA A 214 1.90 9.93 -11.70
N GLN A 215 2.75 9.61 -12.67
CA GLN A 215 2.74 10.22 -14.01
C GLN A 215 1.46 9.93 -14.79
N LEU A 216 1.00 8.66 -14.79
CA LEU A 216 -0.19 8.26 -15.52
C LEU A 216 -1.47 8.85 -14.91
N ILE A 217 -1.56 8.91 -13.60
CA ILE A 217 -2.70 9.50 -12.89
C ILE A 217 -2.64 11.03 -12.94
N GLY A 218 -1.43 11.61 -12.99
CA GLY A 218 -1.21 13.05 -12.92
C GLY A 218 -1.40 13.61 -11.51
N ALA A 219 -1.07 12.84 -10.48
CA ALA A 219 -1.25 13.23 -9.08
C ALA A 219 -0.05 12.82 -8.23
N PRO A 220 0.33 13.61 -7.20
CA PRO A 220 1.34 13.22 -6.23
C PRO A 220 0.97 11.92 -5.52
N VAL A 221 1.99 11.13 -5.15
CA VAL A 221 1.82 9.86 -4.42
C VAL A 221 2.60 9.91 -3.11
N ILE A 222 1.93 9.55 -2.01
CA ILE A 222 2.51 9.32 -0.69
C ILE A 222 2.51 7.81 -0.48
N HIS A 223 3.67 7.17 -0.64
CA HIS A 223 3.84 5.71 -0.61
C HIS A 223 4.64 5.27 0.60
N ALA A 224 4.01 4.51 1.50
CA ALA A 224 4.64 3.87 2.66
C ALA A 224 5.04 2.43 2.36
N SER A 225 6.05 1.88 3.05
CA SER A 225 6.52 0.52 2.83
C SER A 225 7.09 -0.13 4.09
N HIS A 226 7.62 -1.35 3.95
CA HIS A 226 8.25 -2.11 5.01
C HIS A 226 9.71 -2.43 4.67
N CYS A 227 10.54 -2.62 5.71
CA CYS A 227 11.96 -2.98 5.57
C CYS A 227 12.38 -4.22 6.37
N ASN A 228 11.44 -4.87 7.06
CA ASN A 228 11.75 -6.02 7.91
C ASN A 228 12.10 -7.28 7.12
N ARG A 229 12.82 -8.19 7.79
CA ARG A 229 13.03 -9.55 7.29
C ARG A 229 11.81 -10.40 7.58
N ILE A 230 11.48 -11.27 6.63
CA ILE A 230 10.38 -12.22 6.77
C ILE A 230 10.83 -13.63 6.44
N GLN A 231 10.17 -14.59 7.07
CA GLN A 231 10.26 -16.00 6.72
C GLN A 231 8.85 -16.52 6.49
N SER A 232 8.64 -17.17 5.34
CA SER A 232 7.35 -17.70 4.93
C SER A 232 7.47 -19.15 4.48
N ARG A 233 6.36 -19.88 4.53
CA ARG A 233 6.17 -21.13 3.80
C ARG A 233 5.33 -20.87 2.56
N PHE A 234 5.16 -21.87 1.71
CA PHE A 234 4.27 -21.78 0.57
C PHE A 234 2.99 -22.58 0.84
N PRO A 235 1.80 -22.05 0.52
CA PRO A 235 0.51 -22.69 0.83
C PRO A 235 0.35 -24.14 0.30
N GLY A 236 0.96 -24.47 -0.84
CA GLY A 236 0.91 -25.80 -1.44
C GLY A 236 2.16 -26.65 -1.22
N LEU A 237 3.24 -26.03 -0.71
CA LEU A 237 4.58 -26.65 -0.57
C LEU A 237 5.14 -26.31 0.81
N PRO A 238 4.58 -26.87 1.90
CA PRO A 238 4.91 -26.47 3.28
C PRO A 238 6.34 -26.78 3.70
N TRP A 239 7.04 -27.63 2.96
CA TRP A 239 8.48 -27.91 3.17
C TRP A 239 9.40 -26.89 2.51
N LEU A 240 8.89 -26.08 1.57
CA LEU A 240 9.65 -25.02 0.93
C LEU A 240 9.54 -23.75 1.77
N THR A 241 10.68 -23.20 2.16
CA THR A 241 10.75 -21.97 2.93
C THR A 241 11.24 -20.83 2.05
N TYR A 242 10.56 -19.69 2.13
CA TYR A 242 11.06 -18.42 1.65
C TYR A 242 11.64 -17.64 2.83
N ARG A 243 12.80 -17.04 2.64
CA ARG A 243 13.39 -16.03 3.53
C ARG A 243 13.82 -14.86 2.68
N GLY A 244 13.50 -13.66 3.12
CA GLY A 244 13.84 -12.44 2.41
C GLY A 244 13.62 -11.21 3.25
N THR A 245 13.91 -10.05 2.66
CA THR A 245 13.70 -8.74 3.26
C THR A 245 12.64 -8.01 2.43
N LEU A 246 11.82 -7.19 3.06
CA LEU A 246 10.91 -6.33 2.31
C LEU A 246 11.68 -5.19 1.65
N GLU A 247 11.23 -4.78 0.45
CA GLU A 247 12.03 -3.93 -0.45
C GLU A 247 12.20 -2.48 0.03
N GLY A 248 11.45 -2.05 1.04
CA GLY A 248 11.47 -0.64 1.42
C GLY A 248 10.89 0.24 0.32
N HIS A 249 11.68 1.21 -0.15
CA HIS A 249 11.27 2.20 -1.14
C HIS A 249 10.03 3.00 -0.70
N THR A 250 10.01 3.38 0.58
CA THR A 250 9.08 4.42 1.04
C THR A 250 9.40 5.71 0.29
N ALA A 251 8.39 6.33 -0.33
CA ALA A 251 8.61 7.42 -1.26
C ALA A 251 7.50 8.48 -1.22
N ILE A 252 7.86 9.73 -1.43
CA ILE A 252 6.94 10.82 -1.74
C ILE A 252 7.30 11.31 -3.14
N ILE A 253 6.32 11.33 -4.03
CA ILE A 253 6.51 11.55 -5.48
C ILE A 253 5.54 12.63 -5.92
N ASP A 254 5.98 13.54 -6.79
CA ASP A 254 5.10 14.56 -7.36
C ASP A 254 4.23 14.03 -8.51
N GLY A 255 3.29 14.83 -9.00
CA GLY A 255 2.41 14.46 -10.11
C GLY A 255 3.11 14.27 -11.47
N HIS A 256 4.41 14.56 -11.57
CA HIS A 256 5.26 14.32 -12.73
C HIS A 256 6.11 13.05 -12.57
N GLY A 257 5.99 12.34 -11.44
CA GLY A 257 6.74 11.13 -11.13
C GLY A 257 8.14 11.38 -10.59
N GLN A 258 8.46 12.60 -10.15
CA GLN A 258 9.75 12.93 -9.56
C GLN A 258 9.75 12.61 -8.06
N LEU A 259 10.84 11.96 -7.60
CA LEU A 259 11.06 11.70 -6.18
C LEU A 259 11.34 13.01 -5.43
N LEU A 260 10.47 13.31 -4.45
CA LEU A 260 10.67 14.43 -3.51
C LEU A 260 11.36 13.97 -2.23
N ALA A 261 11.06 12.75 -1.76
CA ALA A 261 11.72 12.08 -0.66
C ALA A 261 11.68 10.57 -0.87
N HIS A 262 12.70 9.88 -0.38
CA HIS A 262 12.84 8.44 -0.54
C HIS A 262 13.60 7.83 0.64
N ARG A 263 13.23 6.59 1.02
CA ARG A 263 13.93 5.79 2.00
C ARG A 263 14.08 4.36 1.49
N SER A 264 15.31 3.89 1.40
CA SER A 264 15.64 2.52 1.00
C SER A 264 15.44 1.54 2.15
N LYS A 265 15.40 0.23 1.84
CA LYS A 265 15.35 -0.82 2.89
C LYS A 265 16.54 -0.79 3.83
N ASP A 266 17.74 -0.43 3.34
CA ASP A 266 18.98 -0.43 4.12
C ASP A 266 19.04 0.70 5.15
N GLU A 267 18.22 1.74 5.00
CA GLU A 267 18.07 2.80 6.00
C GLU A 267 17.18 2.39 7.18
N GLY A 268 16.57 1.19 7.11
CA GLY A 268 15.73 0.64 8.17
C GLY A 268 14.42 1.40 8.41
N GLU A 269 13.85 1.24 9.58
CA GLU A 269 12.61 1.90 10.02
C GLU A 269 12.76 3.41 10.11
N GLY A 270 11.71 4.15 9.74
CA GLY A 270 11.74 5.61 9.89
C GLY A 270 10.65 6.35 9.12
N VAL A 271 10.75 7.67 9.15
CA VAL A 271 9.82 8.61 8.53
C VAL A 271 10.54 9.42 7.47
N ILE A 272 9.90 9.63 6.34
CA ILE A 272 10.28 10.66 5.36
C ILE A 272 9.19 11.71 5.26
N THR A 273 9.57 12.96 5.02
CA THR A 273 8.65 14.09 4.87
C THR A 273 8.98 14.89 3.62
N ALA A 274 7.95 15.48 3.02
CA ALA A 274 8.08 16.43 1.93
C ALA A 274 6.87 17.37 1.88
N HIS A 275 6.95 18.43 1.09
CA HIS A 275 5.81 19.25 0.73
C HIS A 275 5.32 18.85 -0.67
N ILE A 276 4.04 18.56 -0.81
CA ILE A 276 3.39 18.32 -2.10
C ILE A 276 2.32 19.40 -2.35
N THR A 277 2.02 19.64 -3.60
CA THR A 277 0.82 20.39 -3.99
C THR A 277 -0.22 19.37 -4.45
N PRO A 278 -1.25 19.05 -3.64
CA PRO A 278 -2.30 18.13 -4.02
C PRO A 278 -3.10 18.73 -5.17
N ARG A 279 -2.80 18.32 -6.38
CA ARG A 279 -3.42 18.82 -7.59
C ARG A 279 -3.20 17.85 -8.74
N TYR A 280 -4.26 17.58 -9.46
CA TYR A 280 -4.17 16.92 -10.76
C TYR A 280 -3.32 17.76 -11.73
N VAL A 281 -2.30 17.14 -12.30
CA VAL A 281 -1.51 17.67 -13.41
C VAL A 281 -2.01 16.98 -14.67
N SER A 282 -2.43 17.77 -15.67
CA SER A 282 -2.89 17.21 -16.93
C SER A 282 -1.79 16.35 -17.57
N THR A 283 -2.02 15.06 -17.64
CA THR A 283 -1.12 14.12 -18.29
C THR A 283 -1.59 13.82 -19.71
N GLN A 284 -0.66 13.79 -20.65
CA GLN A 284 -0.92 13.36 -22.04
C GLN A 284 -0.56 11.88 -22.23
N LEU A 285 -0.11 11.20 -21.16
CA LEU A 285 0.32 9.81 -21.24
C LEU A 285 -0.90 8.89 -21.28
N PRO A 286 -1.08 8.09 -22.34
CA PRO A 286 -2.15 7.12 -22.37
C PRO A 286 -1.84 5.96 -21.43
N VAL A 287 -2.81 5.55 -20.63
CA VAL A 287 -2.65 4.35 -19.80
C VAL A 287 -2.60 3.11 -20.71
N PRO A 288 -1.56 2.26 -20.58
CA PRO A 288 -1.42 1.06 -21.41
C PRO A 288 -2.64 0.12 -21.32
N GLN A 289 -2.99 -0.55 -22.43
CA GLN A 289 -4.12 -1.50 -22.46
C GLN A 289 -3.78 -2.85 -21.79
N ARG A 290 -2.49 -3.19 -21.66
CA ARG A 290 -2.04 -4.40 -20.97
C ARG A 290 -2.42 -4.38 -19.49
N PHE A 291 -2.50 -5.56 -18.84
CA PHE A 291 -2.89 -5.67 -17.44
C PHE A 291 -1.86 -5.07 -16.47
N TRP A 292 -0.58 -5.32 -16.72
CA TRP A 292 0.53 -4.84 -15.90
C TRP A 292 1.25 -3.66 -16.58
N LEU A 293 1.55 -2.63 -15.83
CA LEU A 293 2.38 -1.52 -16.30
C LEU A 293 3.81 -1.98 -16.57
N ARG A 294 4.32 -2.87 -15.73
CA ARG A 294 5.69 -3.38 -15.81
C ARG A 294 5.72 -4.91 -15.78
N GLN A 295 6.77 -5.51 -16.34
CA GLN A 295 6.96 -6.96 -16.31
C GLN A 295 7.44 -7.41 -14.94
N ARG A 296 6.79 -8.41 -14.37
CA ARG A 296 7.08 -8.94 -13.03
C ARG A 296 8.29 -9.87 -12.94
N GLY A 297 8.75 -10.40 -14.05
CA GLY A 297 9.72 -11.50 -14.10
C GLY A 297 9.06 -12.89 -13.98
N LEU A 298 9.86 -13.93 -14.25
CA LEU A 298 9.36 -15.31 -14.32
C LEU A 298 8.93 -15.85 -12.95
N LEU A 299 9.80 -15.73 -11.93
CA LEU A 299 9.53 -16.28 -10.60
C LEU A 299 8.31 -15.65 -9.94
N PRO A 300 8.16 -14.31 -9.86
CA PRO A 300 6.93 -13.70 -9.34
C PRO A 300 5.68 -14.12 -10.15
N THR A 301 5.81 -14.36 -11.43
CA THR A 301 4.68 -14.82 -12.25
C THR A 301 4.27 -16.25 -11.93
N LEU A 302 5.22 -17.17 -11.76
CA LEU A 302 4.94 -18.56 -11.35
C LEU A 302 4.35 -18.61 -9.95
N SER A 303 4.94 -17.88 -8.98
CA SER A 303 4.45 -17.80 -7.61
C SER A 303 3.02 -17.21 -7.57
N TRP A 304 2.72 -16.17 -8.37
CA TRP A 304 1.38 -15.64 -8.49
C TRP A 304 0.32 -16.71 -8.78
N HIS A 305 0.60 -17.60 -9.75
CA HIS A 305 -0.36 -18.63 -10.16
C HIS A 305 -0.42 -19.78 -9.14
N LEU A 306 0.72 -20.29 -8.70
CA LEU A 306 0.79 -21.42 -7.77
C LEU A 306 0.23 -21.07 -6.40
N ASP A 307 0.73 -19.98 -5.81
CA ASP A 307 0.28 -19.53 -4.48
C ASP A 307 -1.17 -19.06 -4.51
N GLY A 308 -1.59 -18.45 -5.63
CA GLY A 308 -2.99 -18.08 -5.85
C GLY A 308 -3.91 -19.28 -5.84
N PHE A 309 -3.52 -20.39 -6.50
CA PHE A 309 -4.31 -21.62 -6.53
C PHE A 309 -4.40 -22.27 -5.14
N PHE A 310 -3.27 -22.53 -4.52
CA PHE A 310 -3.20 -23.20 -3.22
C PHE A 310 -3.71 -22.28 -2.09
N GLY A 311 -3.41 -21.01 -2.14
CA GLY A 311 -3.87 -20.02 -1.17
C GLY A 311 -5.39 -19.93 -1.12
N LYS A 312 -6.06 -19.77 -2.27
CA LYS A 312 -7.54 -19.74 -2.34
C LYS A 312 -8.17 -21.00 -1.78
N ARG A 313 -7.55 -22.17 -2.00
CA ARG A 313 -8.03 -23.45 -1.43
C ARG A 313 -7.87 -23.44 0.09
N TRP A 314 -6.72 -22.98 0.60
CA TRP A 314 -6.44 -22.88 2.02
C TRP A 314 -7.39 -21.89 2.71
N TYR A 315 -7.60 -20.70 2.13
CA TYR A 315 -8.54 -19.68 2.59
C TYR A 315 -9.95 -20.23 2.79
N ARG A 316 -10.51 -20.88 1.77
CA ARG A 316 -11.85 -21.46 1.85
C ARG A 316 -11.99 -22.48 2.98
N LYS A 317 -10.93 -23.23 3.27
CA LYS A 317 -10.94 -24.28 4.29
C LYS A 317 -10.72 -23.72 5.71
N HIS A 318 -9.88 -22.69 5.87
CA HIS A 318 -9.36 -22.31 7.19
C HIS A 318 -9.70 -20.89 7.64
N VAL A 319 -10.15 -20.01 6.75
CA VAL A 319 -10.38 -18.59 7.07
C VAL A 319 -11.82 -18.17 6.86
N LYS A 320 -12.40 -18.52 5.70
CA LYS A 320 -13.70 -18.01 5.24
C LYS A 320 -14.85 -18.26 6.21
N HIS A 321 -14.82 -19.38 6.94
CA HIS A 321 -15.92 -19.82 7.81
C HIS A 321 -15.59 -19.69 9.30
N GLN A 322 -14.51 -19.04 9.67
CA GLN A 322 -14.17 -18.77 11.08
C GLN A 322 -14.76 -17.43 11.57
N ALA A 323 -15.84 -16.96 10.93
CA ALA A 323 -16.56 -15.75 11.33
C ALA A 323 -17.54 -16.05 12.46
#